data_ed4066429a7618a644e5b25e34472373
#
_entry.id   ed4066429a7618a644e5b25e34472373
#
_cell.length_a   1.000
_cell.length_b   1.000
_cell.length_c   1.000
_cell.angle_alpha   90.00
_cell.angle_beta   90.00
_cell.angle_gamma   90.00
#
_symmetry.space_group_name_H-M   'P 1'
#
loop_
_entity.id
_entity.type
_entity.pdbx_description
1 polymer ?
#
loop_
_entity_poly.entity_id
_entity_poly.type
_entity_poly.pdbx_seq_one_letter_code
_entity_poly.pdbx_strand_id
1 'polypeptide(L)'
;MLTSSLAFDIAQFFPSLNHQLLILILSKAGFDLKVIQFFLNYLVKRKTKYFWNNFSSLFFEVNMRVGQGLALSSILSALYLSPFLHILEKHLKILDLKISILSFVDDSLLLTQSKSFLISNAHLHSSYNVAFNLLSNFGLLVEHSKTEVFHFSRLHEVFNLPLLNISSIGGLTLHSKKTWRYLGFIFNRKLFFHQYINFYVNKALLIVNCMKILGNSTRGLILHQKQLLYRYCTLPIALYVFQL
;
A
#
# COMPACT_ATOMS: atom_id res chain seq x y z
N MET A 1 -22.93 9.97 11.29
CA MET A 1 -22.29 9.76 9.98
C MET A 1 -21.65 8.40 9.95
N LEU A 2 -21.76 7.69 8.86
CA LEU A 2 -21.11 6.40 8.61
C LEU A 2 -19.92 6.62 7.71
N THR A 3 -18.81 5.92 7.97
CA THR A 3 -17.60 5.99 7.15
C THR A 3 -17.41 4.67 6.43
N SER A 4 -17.09 4.73 5.15
CA SER A 4 -16.79 3.55 4.34
C SER A 4 -15.49 3.77 3.58
N SER A 5 -14.74 2.70 3.37
CA SER A 5 -13.50 2.70 2.63
C SER A 5 -13.49 1.65 1.54
N LEU A 6 -12.81 1.95 0.44
CA LEU A 6 -12.49 1.03 -0.63
C LEU A 6 -10.97 1.08 -0.86
N ALA A 7 -10.29 0.00 -0.54
CA ALA A 7 -8.87 -0.16 -0.81
C ALA A 7 -8.68 -0.93 -2.11
N PHE A 8 -7.71 -0.52 -2.91
CA PHE A 8 -7.28 -1.22 -4.10
C PHE A 8 -5.77 -1.09 -4.29
N ASP A 9 -5.18 -2.08 -4.94
CA ASP A 9 -3.75 -2.20 -5.20
C ASP A 9 -3.47 -2.06 -6.70
N ILE A 10 -2.34 -1.45 -7.06
CA ILE A 10 -1.92 -1.31 -8.45
C ILE A 10 -1.04 -2.50 -8.82
N ALA A 11 -1.50 -3.31 -9.78
CA ALA A 11 -0.80 -4.50 -10.22
C ALA A 11 0.58 -4.17 -10.78
N GLN A 12 1.60 -4.88 -10.30
CA GLN A 12 2.99 -4.75 -10.77
C GLN A 12 3.43 -3.29 -10.90
N PHE A 13 3.14 -2.46 -9.90
CA PHE A 13 3.28 -1.01 -9.97
C PHE A 13 4.65 -0.55 -10.49
N PHE A 14 5.75 -0.95 -9.83
CA PHE A 14 7.09 -0.52 -10.22
C PHE A 14 7.51 -0.96 -11.64
N PRO A 15 7.27 -2.21 -12.07
CA PRO A 15 7.53 -2.61 -13.44
C PRO A 15 6.63 -1.92 -14.49
N SER A 16 5.47 -1.43 -14.09
CA SER A 16 4.50 -0.80 -15.02
C SER A 16 4.77 0.67 -15.28
N LEU A 17 5.64 1.33 -14.49
CA LEU A 17 5.94 2.75 -14.64
C LEU A 17 6.57 3.07 -16.00
N ASN A 18 5.91 3.91 -16.77
CA ASN A 18 6.39 4.33 -18.08
C ASN A 18 7.46 5.43 -17.95
N HIS A 19 8.68 5.16 -18.41
CA HIS A 19 9.81 6.10 -18.32
C HIS A 19 9.53 7.41 -19.05
N GLN A 20 8.94 7.37 -20.26
CA GLN A 20 8.66 8.57 -21.04
C GLN A 20 7.65 9.48 -20.33
N LEU A 21 6.59 8.86 -19.78
CA LEU A 21 5.60 9.59 -19.00
C LEU A 21 6.21 10.15 -17.71
N LEU A 22 7.06 9.38 -17.02
CA LEU A 22 7.75 9.85 -15.82
C LEU A 22 8.63 11.09 -16.12
N ILE A 23 9.40 11.05 -17.21
CA ILE A 23 10.24 12.17 -17.64
C ILE A 23 9.38 13.40 -17.98
N LEU A 24 8.25 13.19 -18.65
CA LEU A 24 7.31 14.26 -18.94
C LEU A 24 6.73 14.88 -17.66
N ILE A 25 6.40 14.06 -16.67
CA ILE A 25 5.91 14.52 -15.37
C ILE A 25 6.98 15.37 -14.67
N LEU A 26 8.23 14.89 -14.61
CA LEU A 26 9.33 15.62 -14.02
C LEU A 26 9.58 16.97 -14.71
N SER A 27 9.54 16.99 -16.03
CA SER A 27 9.68 18.22 -16.82
C SER A 27 8.56 19.22 -16.52
N LYS A 28 7.30 18.76 -16.50
CA LYS A 28 6.14 19.61 -16.17
C LYS A 28 6.14 20.09 -14.71
N ALA A 29 6.73 19.33 -13.81
CA ALA A 29 6.91 19.70 -12.40
C ALA A 29 8.05 20.73 -12.20
N GLY A 30 8.77 21.12 -13.26
CA GLY A 30 9.82 22.13 -13.21
C GLY A 30 11.17 21.64 -12.69
N PHE A 31 11.45 20.32 -12.75
CA PHE A 31 12.75 19.79 -12.39
C PHE A 31 13.84 20.27 -13.37
N ASP A 32 15.03 20.56 -12.84
CA ASP A 32 16.21 20.95 -13.64
C ASP A 32 16.58 19.86 -14.65
N LEU A 33 17.06 20.28 -15.83
CA LEU A 33 17.46 19.37 -16.90
C LEU A 33 18.54 18.36 -16.47
N LYS A 34 19.44 18.75 -15.56
CA LYS A 34 20.46 17.83 -15.01
C LYS A 34 19.83 16.71 -14.20
N VAL A 35 18.79 17.02 -13.42
CA VAL A 35 18.03 16.03 -12.63
C VAL A 35 17.28 15.08 -13.57
N ILE A 36 16.63 15.63 -14.60
CA ILE A 36 15.92 14.82 -15.61
C ILE A 36 16.91 13.89 -16.33
N GLN A 37 18.07 14.39 -16.74
CA GLN A 37 19.11 13.61 -17.39
C GLN A 37 19.66 12.51 -16.47
N PHE A 38 19.84 12.82 -15.18
CA PHE A 38 20.21 11.81 -14.19
C PHE A 38 19.20 10.66 -14.13
N PHE A 39 17.89 10.96 -14.07
CA PHE A 39 16.85 9.92 -14.05
C PHE A 39 16.78 9.14 -15.35
N LEU A 40 16.95 9.80 -16.50
CA LEU A 40 17.06 9.10 -17.79
C LEU A 40 18.19 8.07 -17.76
N ASN A 41 19.39 8.48 -17.34
CA ASN A 41 20.55 7.58 -17.26
C ASN A 41 20.36 6.48 -16.21
N TYR A 42 19.71 6.80 -15.09
CA TYR A 42 19.42 5.83 -14.02
C TYR A 42 18.44 4.74 -14.45
N LEU A 43 17.49 5.06 -15.31
CA LEU A 43 16.41 4.14 -15.71
C LEU A 43 16.73 3.30 -16.95
N VAL A 44 17.67 3.76 -17.81
CA VAL A 44 18.00 3.13 -19.09
C VAL A 44 19.21 2.18 -18.96
N LYS A 45 19.22 1.12 -19.77
CA LYS A 45 20.33 0.17 -19.94
C LYS A 45 20.86 -0.43 -18.63
N ARG A 46 19.97 -0.70 -17.69
CA ARG A 46 20.38 -1.38 -16.46
C ARG A 46 20.77 -2.83 -16.75
N LYS A 47 21.88 -3.24 -16.16
CA LYS A 47 22.37 -4.61 -16.25
C LYS A 47 22.45 -5.24 -14.87
N THR A 48 22.16 -6.50 -14.78
CA THR A 48 22.31 -7.30 -13.56
C THR A 48 23.02 -8.61 -13.85
N LYS A 49 23.51 -9.25 -12.81
CA LYS A 49 24.05 -10.62 -12.85
C LYS A 49 23.70 -11.33 -11.56
N TYR A 50 23.60 -12.64 -11.65
CA TYR A 50 23.41 -13.49 -10.47
C TYR A 50 24.76 -13.91 -9.90
N PHE A 51 24.81 -13.93 -8.56
CA PHE A 51 25.90 -14.52 -7.79
C PHE A 51 25.33 -15.67 -6.96
N TRP A 52 25.98 -16.83 -7.05
CA TRP A 52 25.65 -17.98 -6.23
C TRP A 52 26.93 -18.72 -5.86
N ASN A 53 27.32 -18.69 -4.60
CA ASN A 53 28.60 -19.18 -4.13
C ASN A 53 29.76 -18.57 -4.96
N ASN A 54 30.52 -19.42 -5.67
CA ASN A 54 31.63 -19.00 -6.54
C ASN A 54 31.20 -18.79 -8.01
N PHE A 55 29.91 -18.94 -8.32
CA PHE A 55 29.38 -18.73 -9.68
C PHE A 55 28.92 -17.28 -9.84
N SER A 56 29.29 -16.68 -10.98
CA SER A 56 28.79 -15.38 -11.43
C SER A 56 28.29 -15.50 -12.86
N SER A 57 27.01 -15.17 -13.10
CA SER A 57 26.46 -15.16 -14.46
C SER A 57 27.08 -14.03 -15.30
N LEU A 58 26.91 -14.10 -16.60
CA LEU A 58 27.13 -12.93 -17.48
C LEU A 58 26.12 -11.83 -17.14
N PHE A 59 26.46 -10.60 -17.48
CA PHE A 59 25.53 -9.48 -17.39
C PHE A 59 24.38 -9.66 -18.38
N PHE A 60 23.16 -9.45 -17.94
CA PHE A 60 21.97 -9.38 -18.80
C PHE A 60 21.20 -8.08 -18.52
N GLU A 61 20.56 -7.57 -19.55
CA GLU A 61 19.76 -6.34 -19.43
C GLU A 61 18.48 -6.60 -18.66
N VAL A 62 18.15 -5.67 -17.75
CA VAL A 62 16.91 -5.71 -16.99
C VAL A 62 15.94 -4.72 -17.62
N ASN A 63 14.93 -5.26 -18.29
CA ASN A 63 13.87 -4.47 -18.93
C ASN A 63 12.78 -4.01 -17.96
N MET A 64 13.02 -4.12 -16.65
CA MET A 64 12.11 -3.58 -15.64
C MET A 64 12.19 -2.05 -15.65
N ARG A 65 11.03 -1.41 -15.69
CA ARG A 65 10.94 0.05 -15.82
C ARG A 65 11.48 0.76 -14.58
N VAL A 66 11.03 0.38 -13.37
CA VAL A 66 11.62 0.82 -12.09
C VAL A 66 11.79 -0.40 -11.20
N GLY A 67 12.99 -0.58 -10.63
CA GLY A 67 13.25 -1.75 -9.76
C GLY A 67 12.60 -1.59 -8.40
N GLN A 68 11.92 -2.61 -7.93
CA GLN A 68 11.40 -2.66 -6.57
C GLN A 68 12.55 -2.73 -5.55
N GLY A 69 12.46 -1.96 -4.46
CA GLY A 69 13.48 -1.94 -3.40
C GLY A 69 14.70 -1.06 -3.67
N LEU A 70 14.76 -0.34 -4.79
CA LEU A 70 15.82 0.66 -5.03
C LEU A 70 15.56 1.93 -4.22
N ALA A 71 16.60 2.61 -3.80
CA ALA A 71 16.52 3.80 -2.94
C ALA A 71 15.64 4.93 -3.52
N LEU A 72 15.63 5.11 -4.85
CA LEU A 72 14.84 6.15 -5.51
C LEU A 72 13.44 5.69 -5.93
N SER A 73 13.11 4.41 -5.83
CA SER A 73 11.85 3.88 -6.36
C SER A 73 10.62 4.47 -5.68
N SER A 74 10.67 4.66 -4.37
CA SER A 74 9.58 5.28 -3.60
C SER A 74 9.32 6.74 -4.01
N ILE A 75 10.40 7.50 -4.26
CA ILE A 75 10.30 8.89 -4.70
C ILE A 75 9.74 8.95 -6.12
N LEU A 76 10.25 8.13 -7.03
CA LEU A 76 9.78 8.07 -8.41
C LEU A 76 8.32 7.64 -8.50
N SER A 77 7.89 6.70 -7.66
CA SER A 77 6.51 6.26 -7.59
C SER A 77 5.56 7.37 -7.10
N ALA A 78 5.96 8.10 -6.06
CA ALA A 78 5.18 9.23 -5.56
C ALA A 78 5.05 10.36 -6.62
N LEU A 79 6.14 10.68 -7.31
CA LEU A 79 6.14 11.66 -8.40
C LEU A 79 5.26 11.21 -9.57
N TYR A 80 5.30 9.92 -9.93
CA TYR A 80 4.50 9.37 -11.01
C TYR A 80 2.99 9.41 -10.70
N LEU A 81 2.59 9.09 -9.46
CA LEU A 81 1.20 9.10 -9.03
C LEU A 81 0.65 10.49 -8.70
N SER A 82 1.49 11.47 -8.43
CA SER A 82 1.05 12.81 -8.05
C SER A 82 0.06 13.45 -9.05
N PRO A 83 0.28 13.44 -10.38
CA PRO A 83 -0.69 13.98 -11.33
C PRO A 83 -2.01 13.19 -11.34
N PHE A 84 -1.94 11.86 -11.22
CA PHE A 84 -3.13 11.02 -11.13
C PHE A 84 -3.98 11.42 -9.92
N LEU A 85 -3.38 11.52 -8.74
CA LEU A 85 -4.07 11.90 -7.51
C LEU A 85 -4.71 13.30 -7.62
N HIS A 86 -3.99 14.26 -8.18
CA HIS A 86 -4.49 15.61 -8.39
C HIS A 86 -5.70 15.66 -9.36
N ILE A 87 -5.60 14.94 -10.49
CA ILE A 87 -6.69 14.85 -11.46
C ILE A 87 -7.91 14.15 -10.83
N LEU A 88 -7.69 13.05 -10.12
CA LEU A 88 -8.76 12.31 -9.45
C LEU A 88 -9.46 13.19 -8.42
N GLU A 89 -8.72 13.86 -7.54
CA GLU A 89 -9.29 14.77 -6.55
C GLU A 89 -10.14 15.87 -7.19
N LYS A 90 -9.68 16.45 -8.29
CA LYS A 90 -10.42 17.44 -9.05
C LYS A 90 -11.73 16.88 -9.61
N HIS A 91 -11.71 15.68 -10.21
CA HIS A 91 -12.93 15.04 -10.72
C HIS A 91 -13.94 14.73 -9.61
N LEU A 92 -13.46 14.23 -8.46
CA LEU A 92 -14.30 13.91 -7.31
C LEU A 92 -14.98 15.17 -6.75
N LYS A 93 -14.28 16.31 -6.74
CA LYS A 93 -14.85 17.62 -6.37
C LYS A 93 -15.93 18.10 -7.36
N ILE A 94 -15.69 17.94 -8.66
CA ILE A 94 -16.67 18.31 -9.70
C ILE A 94 -17.96 17.47 -9.56
N LEU A 95 -17.84 16.19 -9.19
CA LEU A 95 -18.98 15.31 -8.98
C LEU A 95 -19.67 15.50 -7.62
N ASP A 96 -19.25 16.49 -6.83
CA ASP A 96 -19.71 16.75 -5.45
C ASP A 96 -19.67 15.50 -4.55
N LEU A 97 -18.73 14.62 -4.79
CA LEU A 97 -18.54 13.43 -4.01
C LEU A 97 -17.66 13.74 -2.78
N LYS A 98 -18.22 13.56 -1.58
CA LYS A 98 -17.48 13.71 -0.32
C LYS A 98 -16.55 12.53 -0.10
N ILE A 99 -15.48 12.48 -0.87
CA ILE A 99 -14.49 11.40 -0.86
C ILE A 99 -13.11 11.99 -0.66
N SER A 100 -12.35 11.35 0.22
CA SER A 100 -10.92 11.58 0.39
C SER A 100 -10.17 10.41 -0.24
N ILE A 101 -9.09 10.71 -0.95
CA ILE A 101 -8.17 9.72 -1.47
C ILE A 101 -6.86 9.75 -0.68
N LEU A 102 -6.38 8.59 -0.30
CA LEU A 102 -5.07 8.37 0.29
C LEU A 102 -4.32 7.37 -0.58
N SER A 103 -3.03 7.56 -0.80
CA SER A 103 -2.19 6.63 -1.54
C SER A 103 -0.86 6.45 -0.83
N PHE A 104 -0.40 5.22 -0.75
CA PHE A 104 0.91 4.86 -0.24
C PHE A 104 1.56 3.89 -1.21
N VAL A 105 2.39 4.43 -2.09
CA VAL A 105 3.05 3.72 -3.20
C VAL A 105 1.99 3.09 -4.13
N ASP A 106 1.79 1.77 -4.08
CA ASP A 106 0.83 0.98 -4.86
C ASP A 106 -0.54 0.83 -4.17
N ASP A 107 -0.57 0.95 -2.84
CA ASP A 107 -1.81 0.89 -2.06
C ASP A 107 -2.58 2.20 -2.15
N SER A 108 -3.81 2.15 -2.62
CA SER A 108 -4.71 3.31 -2.70
C SER A 108 -6.00 3.07 -1.92
N LEU A 109 -6.49 4.12 -1.28
CA LEU A 109 -7.66 4.08 -0.41
C LEU A 109 -8.60 5.25 -0.71
N LEU A 110 -9.84 4.93 -1.04
CA LEU A 110 -10.96 5.87 -1.13
C LEU A 110 -11.74 5.85 0.18
N LEU A 111 -11.95 6.99 0.79
CA LEU A 111 -12.73 7.16 2.02
C LEU A 111 -13.93 8.05 1.75
N THR A 112 -15.12 7.63 2.19
CA THR A 112 -16.34 8.43 2.11
C THR A 112 -17.08 8.47 3.43
N GLN A 113 -17.79 9.57 3.66
CA GLN A 113 -18.68 9.74 4.78
C GLN A 113 -20.10 10.06 4.28
N SER A 114 -21.09 9.34 4.77
CA SER A 114 -22.48 9.53 4.37
C SER A 114 -23.46 9.22 5.49
N LYS A 115 -24.76 9.40 5.21
CA LYS A 115 -25.85 9.08 6.15
C LYS A 115 -26.23 7.59 6.12
N SER A 116 -25.93 6.88 5.01
CA SER A 116 -26.23 5.46 4.87
C SER A 116 -25.11 4.72 4.10
N PHE A 117 -24.97 3.42 4.34
CA PHE A 117 -23.99 2.59 3.60
C PHE A 117 -24.34 2.46 2.11
N LEU A 118 -25.61 2.54 1.73
CA LEU A 118 -26.03 2.52 0.32
C LEU A 118 -25.48 3.76 -0.43
N ILE A 119 -25.61 4.95 0.17
CA ILE A 119 -25.04 6.18 -0.38
C ILE A 119 -23.51 6.10 -0.43
N SER A 120 -22.89 5.58 0.64
CA SER A 120 -21.44 5.35 0.64
C SER A 120 -20.99 4.45 -0.51
N ASN A 121 -21.71 3.35 -0.74
CA ASN A 121 -21.40 2.42 -1.82
C ASN A 121 -21.56 3.05 -3.21
N ALA A 122 -22.60 3.86 -3.42
CA ALA A 122 -22.77 4.61 -4.67
C ALA A 122 -21.61 5.57 -4.91
N HIS A 123 -21.18 6.30 -3.87
CA HIS A 123 -20.02 7.20 -3.96
C HIS A 123 -18.73 6.43 -4.24
N LEU A 124 -18.46 5.33 -3.53
CA LEU A 124 -17.27 4.51 -3.74
C LEU A 124 -17.25 3.88 -5.14
N HIS A 125 -18.38 3.39 -5.62
CA HIS A 125 -18.51 2.85 -6.99
C HIS A 125 -18.17 3.89 -8.05
N SER A 126 -18.80 5.07 -7.98
CA SER A 126 -18.54 6.16 -8.94
C SER A 126 -17.09 6.60 -8.92
N SER A 127 -16.51 6.75 -7.72
CA SER A 127 -15.11 7.18 -7.57
C SER A 127 -14.10 6.14 -8.03
N TYR A 128 -14.39 4.87 -7.77
CA TYR A 128 -13.55 3.79 -8.23
C TYR A 128 -13.52 3.71 -9.76
N ASN A 129 -14.68 3.87 -10.43
CA ASN A 129 -14.74 3.89 -11.89
C ASN A 129 -13.90 5.04 -12.48
N VAL A 130 -13.96 6.23 -11.88
CA VAL A 130 -13.10 7.36 -12.29
C VAL A 130 -11.63 7.03 -12.07
N ALA A 131 -11.27 6.50 -10.89
CA ALA A 131 -9.90 6.13 -10.58
C ALA A 131 -9.37 5.04 -11.53
N PHE A 132 -10.16 4.02 -11.82
CA PHE A 132 -9.82 2.93 -12.74
C PHE A 132 -9.53 3.46 -14.15
N ASN A 133 -10.40 4.30 -14.70
CA ASN A 133 -10.22 4.87 -16.03
C ASN A 133 -8.97 5.77 -16.09
N LEU A 134 -8.74 6.56 -15.04
CA LEU A 134 -7.55 7.40 -14.96
C LEU A 134 -6.27 6.55 -14.88
N LEU A 135 -6.23 5.53 -14.02
CA LEU A 135 -5.06 4.63 -13.91
C LEU A 135 -4.74 3.98 -15.25
N SER A 136 -5.76 3.52 -15.98
CA SER A 136 -5.59 2.95 -17.33
C SER A 136 -4.93 3.95 -18.29
N ASN A 137 -5.28 5.23 -18.23
CA ASN A 137 -4.65 6.29 -19.01
C ASN A 137 -3.18 6.52 -18.64
N PHE A 138 -2.79 6.23 -17.39
CA PHE A 138 -1.40 6.24 -16.94
C PHE A 138 -0.64 4.94 -17.24
N GLY A 139 -1.31 3.97 -17.90
CA GLY A 139 -0.75 2.66 -18.21
C GLY A 139 -0.61 1.75 -16.98
N LEU A 140 -1.39 2.02 -15.94
CA LEU A 140 -1.43 1.27 -14.69
C LEU A 140 -2.69 0.40 -14.63
N LEU A 141 -2.55 -0.81 -14.11
CA LEU A 141 -3.65 -1.75 -13.95
C LEU A 141 -3.96 -1.95 -12.46
N VAL A 142 -5.24 -2.12 -12.15
CA VAL A 142 -5.66 -2.42 -10.77
C VAL A 142 -5.69 -3.93 -10.56
N GLU A 143 -5.17 -4.37 -9.40
CA GLU A 143 -5.26 -5.77 -8.96
C GLU A 143 -6.61 -6.01 -8.28
N HIS A 144 -7.57 -6.47 -9.07
CA HIS A 144 -8.97 -6.62 -8.61
C HIS A 144 -9.14 -7.63 -7.48
N SER A 145 -8.33 -8.68 -7.47
CA SER A 145 -8.38 -9.73 -6.43
C SER A 145 -8.05 -9.19 -5.03
N LYS A 146 -7.35 -8.06 -4.96
CA LYS A 146 -6.98 -7.39 -3.71
C LYS A 146 -7.88 -6.21 -3.34
N THR A 147 -8.88 -5.91 -4.17
CA THR A 147 -9.81 -4.82 -3.88
C THR A 147 -10.73 -5.20 -2.73
N GLU A 148 -10.77 -4.37 -1.69
CA GLU A 148 -11.52 -4.64 -0.47
C GLU A 148 -12.36 -3.43 -0.05
N VAL A 149 -13.62 -3.71 0.36
CA VAL A 149 -14.51 -2.70 0.95
C VAL A 149 -14.61 -2.91 2.46
N PHE A 150 -14.61 -1.82 3.21
CA PHE A 150 -14.78 -1.86 4.65
C PHE A 150 -15.68 -0.74 5.14
N HIS A 151 -16.63 -1.09 6.02
CA HIS A 151 -17.58 -0.15 6.60
C HIS A 151 -17.31 0.01 8.09
N PHE A 152 -17.11 1.25 8.53
CA PHE A 152 -16.96 1.60 9.94
C PHE A 152 -18.31 1.97 10.53
N SER A 153 -18.65 1.38 11.68
CA SER A 153 -19.88 1.66 12.40
C SER A 153 -19.72 1.37 13.88
N ARG A 154 -20.21 2.26 14.73
CA ARG A 154 -20.32 2.04 16.18
C ARG A 154 -21.63 1.35 16.59
N LEU A 155 -22.56 1.16 15.67
CA LEU A 155 -23.81 0.47 15.91
C LEU A 155 -23.56 -0.99 16.32
N HIS A 156 -24.36 -1.50 17.28
CA HIS A 156 -24.12 -2.81 17.90
C HIS A 156 -24.29 -3.97 16.91
N GLU A 157 -25.27 -3.86 16.00
CA GLU A 157 -25.57 -4.90 15.03
C GLU A 157 -25.89 -4.26 13.67
N VAL A 158 -25.00 -4.43 12.73
CA VAL A 158 -25.31 -4.16 11.33
C VAL A 158 -25.48 -5.52 10.66
N PHE A 159 -26.67 -6.06 10.75
CA PHE A 159 -27.07 -7.19 9.93
C PHE A 159 -27.22 -6.70 8.49
N ASN A 160 -26.71 -7.47 7.53
CA ASN A 160 -26.87 -7.21 6.10
C ASN A 160 -26.26 -5.87 5.62
N LEU A 161 -24.94 -5.74 5.75
CA LEU A 161 -24.23 -4.65 5.07
C LEU A 161 -24.44 -4.77 3.56
N PRO A 162 -24.75 -3.64 2.88
CA PRO A 162 -24.96 -3.67 1.45
C PRO A 162 -23.68 -4.08 0.72
N LEU A 163 -23.83 -4.92 -0.29
CA LEU A 163 -22.76 -5.32 -1.17
C LEU A 163 -22.36 -4.14 -2.06
N LEU A 164 -21.07 -4.02 -2.33
CA LEU A 164 -20.55 -3.09 -3.32
C LEU A 164 -20.35 -3.86 -4.64
N ASN A 165 -21.17 -3.58 -5.63
CA ASN A 165 -21.02 -4.13 -6.97
C ASN A 165 -20.17 -3.18 -7.81
N ILE A 166 -19.07 -3.67 -8.36
CA ILE A 166 -18.21 -2.93 -9.27
C ILE A 166 -18.45 -3.46 -10.67
N SER A 167 -19.25 -2.74 -11.45
CA SER A 167 -19.69 -3.15 -12.79
C SER A 167 -18.62 -3.03 -13.87
N SER A 168 -17.64 -2.15 -13.69
CA SER A 168 -16.59 -1.88 -14.68
C SER A 168 -15.64 -3.05 -14.93
N ILE A 169 -15.71 -4.11 -14.11
CA ILE A 169 -14.76 -5.22 -14.12
C ILE A 169 -15.50 -6.56 -13.97
N GLY A 170 -16.34 -6.87 -14.95
CA GLY A 170 -16.98 -8.18 -14.99
C GLY A 170 -17.89 -8.53 -13.80
N GLY A 171 -18.43 -7.50 -13.10
CA GLY A 171 -19.41 -7.72 -12.04
C GLY A 171 -18.82 -8.17 -10.70
N LEU A 172 -17.65 -7.68 -10.30
CA LEU A 172 -17.08 -8.00 -8.99
C LEU A 172 -17.97 -7.49 -7.85
N THR A 173 -18.41 -8.41 -6.99
CA THR A 173 -19.21 -8.11 -5.80
C THR A 173 -18.33 -8.19 -4.56
N LEU A 174 -18.20 -7.07 -3.86
CA LEU A 174 -17.39 -6.96 -2.65
C LEU A 174 -18.24 -7.02 -1.39
N HIS A 175 -17.81 -7.87 -0.45
CA HIS A 175 -18.40 -8.01 0.87
C HIS A 175 -17.54 -7.28 1.91
N SER A 176 -18.15 -6.44 2.74
CA SER A 176 -17.43 -5.82 3.85
C SER A 176 -17.04 -6.86 4.91
N LYS A 177 -15.77 -6.96 5.22
CA LYS A 177 -15.21 -7.87 6.23
C LYS A 177 -15.53 -7.38 7.66
N LYS A 178 -15.42 -8.26 8.64
CA LYS A 178 -15.52 -7.90 10.08
C LYS A 178 -14.26 -7.19 10.58
N THR A 179 -13.12 -7.59 10.04
CA THR A 179 -11.79 -7.03 10.30
C THR A 179 -11.10 -6.74 8.98
N TRP A 180 -10.32 -5.70 8.94
CA TRP A 180 -9.61 -5.25 7.76
C TRP A 180 -8.18 -4.92 8.10
N ARG A 181 -7.23 -5.44 7.32
CA ARG A 181 -5.80 -5.13 7.45
C ARG A 181 -5.37 -4.19 6.34
N TYR A 182 -4.89 -3.01 6.71
CA TYR A 182 -4.39 -2.02 5.77
C TYR A 182 -3.09 -1.41 6.29
N LEU A 183 -2.04 -1.40 5.48
CA LEU A 183 -0.68 -0.92 5.84
C LEU A 183 -0.17 -1.47 7.19
N GLY A 184 -0.46 -2.73 7.46
CA GLY A 184 -0.07 -3.39 8.73
C GLY A 184 -1.02 -3.17 9.90
N PHE A 185 -1.95 -2.21 9.82
CA PHE A 185 -2.97 -2.01 10.83
C PHE A 185 -4.11 -3.02 10.70
N ILE A 186 -4.64 -3.46 11.83
CA ILE A 186 -5.84 -4.29 11.88
C ILE A 186 -6.98 -3.45 12.44
N PHE A 187 -7.90 -3.09 11.56
CA PHE A 187 -9.10 -2.34 11.89
C PHE A 187 -10.28 -3.28 12.15
N ASN A 188 -11.09 -2.95 13.13
CA ASN A 188 -12.43 -3.47 13.27
C ASN A 188 -13.46 -2.36 13.03
N ARG A 189 -14.73 -2.72 12.82
CA ARG A 189 -15.78 -1.76 12.49
C ARG A 189 -15.99 -0.66 13.53
N LYS A 190 -15.72 -0.96 14.81
CA LYS A 190 -15.88 -0.04 15.93
C LYS A 190 -14.62 0.77 16.25
N LEU A 191 -13.53 0.51 15.54
CA LEU A 191 -12.20 1.08 15.80
C LEU A 191 -11.65 0.75 17.21
N PHE A 192 -11.96 -0.43 17.72
CA PHE A 192 -11.33 -0.97 18.92
C PHE A 192 -10.06 -1.70 18.52
N PHE A 193 -8.92 -1.25 18.99
CA PHE A 193 -7.62 -1.79 18.60
C PHE A 193 -7.18 -3.04 19.36
N HIS A 194 -8.06 -3.70 20.13
CA HIS A 194 -7.71 -4.92 20.89
C HIS A 194 -7.12 -6.03 20.02
N GLN A 195 -7.71 -6.28 18.84
CA GLN A 195 -7.21 -7.32 17.93
C GLN A 195 -5.84 -6.96 17.39
N TYR A 196 -5.61 -5.70 17.07
CA TYR A 196 -4.33 -5.16 16.65
C TYR A 196 -3.27 -5.34 17.73
N ILE A 197 -3.55 -4.89 18.95
CA ILE A 197 -2.65 -5.00 20.10
C ILE A 197 -2.31 -6.48 20.36
N ASN A 198 -3.32 -7.35 20.43
CA ASN A 198 -3.12 -8.79 20.68
C ASN A 198 -2.25 -9.44 19.58
N PHE A 199 -2.45 -9.07 18.32
CA PHE A 199 -1.63 -9.59 17.21
C PHE A 199 -0.15 -9.25 17.38
N TYR A 200 0.17 -7.98 17.65
CA TYR A 200 1.58 -7.56 17.77
C TYR A 200 2.21 -7.97 19.10
N VAL A 201 1.47 -8.00 20.20
CA VAL A 201 1.93 -8.54 21.48
C VAL A 201 2.28 -10.03 21.34
N ASN A 202 1.41 -10.82 20.74
CA ASN A 202 1.68 -12.24 20.50
C ASN A 202 2.91 -12.46 19.60
N LYS A 203 3.05 -11.65 18.55
CA LYS A 203 4.22 -11.69 17.66
C LYS A 203 5.52 -11.35 18.40
N ALA A 204 5.50 -10.34 19.29
CA ALA A 204 6.64 -9.97 20.11
C ALA A 204 6.96 -11.08 21.15
N LEU A 205 5.94 -11.68 21.77
CA LEU A 205 6.12 -12.81 22.71
C LEU A 205 6.76 -14.03 22.06
N LEU A 206 6.44 -14.32 20.79
CA LEU A 206 7.11 -15.42 20.07
C LEU A 206 8.61 -15.16 19.98
N ILE A 207 9.06 -13.95 19.69
CA ILE A 207 10.49 -13.59 19.62
C ILE A 207 11.13 -13.74 21.00
N VAL A 208 10.48 -13.27 22.07
CA VAL A 208 10.98 -13.42 23.44
C VAL A 208 11.14 -14.89 23.82
N ASN A 209 10.19 -15.74 23.42
CA ASN A 209 10.28 -17.18 23.65
C ASN A 209 11.42 -17.82 22.85
N CYS A 210 11.65 -17.42 21.62
CA CYS A 210 12.83 -17.85 20.85
C CYS A 210 14.13 -17.43 21.55
N MET A 211 14.20 -16.21 22.10
CA MET A 211 15.37 -15.74 22.85
C MET A 211 15.63 -16.58 24.13
N LYS A 212 14.58 -17.07 24.82
CA LYS A 212 14.73 -17.99 25.96
C LYS A 212 15.38 -19.30 25.54
N ILE A 213 14.95 -19.88 24.42
CA ILE A 213 15.53 -21.13 23.86
C ILE A 213 17.01 -20.94 23.55
N LEU A 214 17.35 -19.84 22.86
CA LEU A 214 18.74 -19.51 22.51
C LEU A 214 19.62 -19.18 23.73
N GLY A 215 19.02 -18.82 24.83
CA GLY A 215 19.73 -18.40 26.06
C GLY A 215 19.97 -19.48 27.11
N ASN A 216 19.39 -20.69 26.95
CA ASN A 216 19.40 -21.74 27.98
C ASN A 216 20.62 -22.65 27.95
N SER A 217 21.54 -22.49 27.02
CA SER A 217 22.75 -23.29 26.92
C SER A 217 23.96 -22.59 27.53
N THR A 218 24.91 -23.33 28.06
CA THR A 218 26.22 -22.79 28.48
C THR A 218 26.99 -22.12 27.34
N ARG A 219 26.56 -22.31 26.10
CA ARG A 219 27.08 -21.69 24.87
C ARG A 219 26.08 -20.72 24.22
N GLY A 220 25.05 -20.29 24.95
CA GLY A 220 24.01 -19.40 24.43
C GLY A 220 24.42 -17.93 24.34
N LEU A 221 23.46 -17.11 23.94
CA LEU A 221 23.66 -15.66 23.80
C LEU A 221 24.06 -14.99 25.11
N ILE A 222 25.10 -14.17 25.08
CA ILE A 222 25.49 -13.32 26.21
C ILE A 222 24.44 -12.20 26.43
N LEU A 223 24.44 -11.62 27.63
CA LEU A 223 23.46 -10.60 28.04
C LEU A 223 23.37 -9.45 27.05
N HIS A 224 24.49 -8.93 26.56
CA HIS A 224 24.54 -7.86 25.58
C HIS A 224 23.85 -8.24 24.26
N GLN A 225 24.06 -9.44 23.74
CA GLN A 225 23.39 -9.93 22.53
C GLN A 225 21.88 -10.07 22.74
N LYS A 226 21.44 -10.52 23.92
CA LYS A 226 20.01 -10.57 24.26
C LYS A 226 19.40 -9.17 24.30
N GLN A 227 20.11 -8.18 24.85
CA GLN A 227 19.66 -6.78 24.84
C GLN A 227 19.55 -6.21 23.43
N LEU A 228 20.49 -6.52 22.53
CA LEU A 228 20.43 -6.11 21.15
C LEU A 228 19.22 -6.72 20.43
N LEU A 229 19.00 -8.04 20.56
CA LEU A 229 17.84 -8.70 19.99
C LEU A 229 16.52 -8.13 20.53
N TYR A 230 16.44 -7.87 21.83
CA TYR A 230 15.27 -7.24 22.43
C TYR A 230 15.01 -5.85 21.82
N ARG A 231 16.04 -5.00 21.75
CA ARG A 231 15.91 -3.63 21.22
C ARG A 231 15.60 -3.58 19.73
N TYR A 232 16.23 -4.44 18.93
CA TYR A 232 16.12 -4.37 17.46
C TYR A 232 15.08 -5.31 16.85
N CYS A 233 14.66 -6.34 17.58
CA CYS A 233 13.66 -7.29 17.08
C CYS A 233 12.34 -7.21 17.86
N THR A 234 12.38 -7.24 19.20
CA THR A 234 11.16 -7.32 20.02
C THR A 234 10.46 -5.98 20.13
N LEU A 235 11.18 -4.92 20.53
CA LEU A 235 10.60 -3.59 20.71
C LEU A 235 9.98 -3.02 19.43
N PRO A 236 10.63 -3.04 18.26
CA PRO A 236 10.03 -2.50 17.05
C PRO A 236 8.73 -3.22 16.65
N ILE A 237 8.61 -4.50 16.95
CA ILE A 237 7.39 -5.26 16.68
C ILE A 237 6.32 -4.93 17.71
N ALA A 238 6.66 -4.91 19.01
CA ALA A 238 5.71 -4.58 20.07
C ALA A 238 5.18 -3.15 19.95
N LEU A 239 6.05 -2.22 19.56
CA LEU A 239 5.75 -0.80 19.40
C LEU A 239 5.39 -0.41 17.97
N TYR A 240 5.17 -1.39 17.10
CA TYR A 240 4.77 -1.08 15.73
C TYR A 240 3.55 -0.17 15.74
N VAL A 241 3.72 1.03 15.21
CA VAL A 241 2.67 2.07 15.17
C VAL A 241 2.31 2.73 16.53
N PHE A 242 2.98 2.43 17.62
CA PHE A 242 2.78 3.18 18.87
C PHE A 242 3.32 4.63 18.79
N GLN A 243 3.96 4.98 17.70
CA GLN A 243 4.54 6.32 17.45
C GLN A 243 3.59 7.24 16.63
N LEU A 244 2.37 6.81 16.36
CA LEU A 244 1.30 7.60 15.79
C LEU A 244 0.27 7.95 16.85
#